data_7a0e871dab83566e2bc8def0b66d9b81
#
_entry.id   7a0e871dab83566e2bc8def0b66d9b81
#
_cell.length_a   1.000
_cell.length_b   1.000
_cell.length_c   1.000
_cell.angle_alpha   90.00
_cell.angle_beta   90.00
_cell.angle_gamma   90.00
#
_symmetry.space_group_name_H-M   'P 1'
#
loop_
_entity.id
_entity.type
_entity.pdbx_description
1 polymer ?
#
loop_
_entity_poly.entity_id
_entity_poly.type
_entity_poly.pdbx_seq_one_letter_code
_entity_poly.pdbx_strand_id
1 'polypeptide(L)'
;MIKFSVITCTYNASAVLARTLDSVLSQSWTQIEHIIIDGASKDNTLAMAQAYSLKNQEEENEHEVVIVSEPDRGLYDAMNKGLACATGDYIVYLNAGDVFPSDQTLEQISIEVNNRSDGKLPAVLYGDTNIVDDEGRLLHPRRLVPPENLTWRSFRHGMLVCHQAFYARTDLAQAEPYDLRYRFSADVDWCIRIMKRAEREHLALLRLPQVVVNYLDGGMTNKNHRASVIERFNVMRRHYGLLMTVGMHLWFVVRAVFKK
;
A
#
# COMPACT_ATOMS: atom_id res chain seq x y z
N MET A 1 17.50 6.77 -12.60
CA MET A 1 17.26 5.84 -11.46
C MET A 1 15.79 5.98 -11.06
N ILE A 2 15.14 4.91 -10.63
CA ILE A 2 13.72 4.95 -10.20
C ILE A 2 13.62 5.63 -8.84
N LYS A 3 12.76 6.63 -8.70
CA LYS A 3 12.45 7.29 -7.43
C LYS A 3 11.16 6.71 -6.85
N PHE A 4 11.17 6.33 -5.57
CA PHE A 4 10.01 5.83 -4.85
C PHE A 4 9.48 6.90 -3.89
N SER A 5 8.17 7.18 -3.96
CA SER A 5 7.44 7.96 -2.96
C SER A 5 6.82 6.99 -1.95
N VAL A 6 7.44 6.87 -0.78
CA VAL A 6 6.90 6.09 0.34
C VAL A 6 5.96 6.98 1.13
N ILE A 7 4.68 6.63 1.23
CA ILE A 7 3.65 7.42 1.92
C ILE A 7 3.24 6.71 3.21
N THR A 8 3.50 7.36 4.35
CA THR A 8 3.11 6.88 5.67
C THR A 8 2.03 7.78 6.27
N CYS A 9 0.81 7.25 6.40
CA CYS A 9 -0.29 7.96 7.06
C CYS A 9 -0.34 7.59 8.53
N THR A 10 -0.44 8.60 9.40
CA THR A 10 -0.40 8.44 10.86
C THR A 10 -1.53 9.20 11.56
N TYR A 11 -2.07 8.62 12.62
CA TYR A 11 -2.95 9.28 13.57
C TYR A 11 -2.88 8.59 14.92
N ASN A 12 -2.28 9.24 15.94
CA ASN A 12 -2.03 8.69 17.27
C ASN A 12 -1.34 7.31 17.18
N ALA A 13 -0.23 7.25 16.43
CA ALA A 13 0.47 6.02 16.07
C ALA A 13 1.84 5.88 16.76
N SER A 14 2.11 6.64 17.82
CA SER A 14 3.43 6.68 18.50
C SER A 14 3.93 5.30 18.95
N ALA A 15 3.02 4.37 19.26
CA ALA A 15 3.39 3.02 19.72
C ALA A 15 4.02 2.15 18.61
N VAL A 16 3.72 2.43 17.32
CA VAL A 16 4.12 1.56 16.20
C VAL A 16 4.90 2.28 15.10
N LEU A 17 4.94 3.63 15.13
CA LEU A 17 5.52 4.43 14.05
C LEU A 17 7.03 4.23 13.91
N ALA A 18 7.77 4.10 15.01
CA ALA A 18 9.24 4.03 15.01
C ALA A 18 9.76 2.95 14.05
N ARG A 19 9.19 1.75 14.10
CA ARG A 19 9.61 0.62 13.25
C ARG A 19 9.44 0.91 11.75
N THR A 20 8.39 1.65 11.36
CA THR A 20 8.16 2.05 9.97
C THR A 20 9.22 3.04 9.52
N LEU A 21 9.45 4.08 10.34
CA LEU A 21 10.46 5.12 10.06
C LEU A 21 11.85 4.50 9.92
N ASP A 22 12.25 3.63 10.86
CA ASP A 22 13.54 2.96 10.82
C ASP A 22 13.68 2.05 9.58
N SER A 23 12.61 1.37 9.18
CA SER A 23 12.64 0.50 7.98
C SER A 23 12.77 1.25 6.67
N VAL A 24 12.34 2.51 6.61
CA VAL A 24 12.56 3.39 5.46
C VAL A 24 13.97 3.99 5.51
N LEU A 25 14.40 4.44 6.68
CA LEU A 25 15.73 5.03 6.88
C LEU A 25 16.85 4.07 6.49
N SER A 26 16.69 2.78 6.83
CA SER A 26 17.68 1.75 6.57
C SER A 26 17.76 1.27 5.13
N GLN A 27 16.89 1.73 4.21
CA GLN A 27 16.94 1.28 2.82
C GLN A 27 18.25 1.69 2.14
N SER A 28 18.90 0.72 1.47
CA SER A 28 20.14 0.94 0.69
C SER A 28 19.90 1.77 -0.58
N TRP A 29 18.64 1.81 -1.06
CA TRP A 29 18.26 2.60 -2.22
C TRP A 29 18.11 4.08 -1.86
N THR A 30 18.85 4.98 -2.50
CA THR A 30 18.93 6.39 -2.13
C THR A 30 17.82 7.27 -2.74
N GLN A 31 17.22 6.83 -3.86
CA GLN A 31 16.17 7.61 -4.53
C GLN A 31 14.80 7.37 -3.89
N ILE A 32 14.63 7.87 -2.67
CA ILE A 32 13.41 7.79 -1.87
C ILE A 32 12.97 9.18 -1.46
N GLU A 33 11.67 9.46 -1.59
CA GLU A 33 11.00 10.51 -0.81
C GLU A 33 10.04 9.84 0.17
N HIS A 34 10.21 10.13 1.45
CA HIS A 34 9.33 9.65 2.51
C HIS A 34 8.34 10.74 2.90
N ILE A 35 7.08 10.55 2.55
CA ILE A 35 5.99 11.51 2.77
C ILE A 35 5.18 11.03 3.98
N ILE A 36 5.27 11.75 5.09
CA ILE A 36 4.57 11.45 6.33
C ILE A 36 3.38 12.38 6.47
N ILE A 37 2.18 11.82 6.46
CA ILE A 37 0.93 12.56 6.63
C ILE A 37 0.36 12.25 8.01
N ASP A 38 0.41 13.22 8.89
CA ASP A 38 -0.10 13.14 10.25
C ASP A 38 -1.47 13.82 10.36
N GLY A 39 -2.49 13.09 10.80
CA GLY A 39 -3.86 13.55 10.95
C GLY A 39 -4.08 14.48 12.16
N ALA A 40 -3.13 15.35 12.50
CA ALA A 40 -3.10 16.17 13.70
C ALA A 40 -3.13 15.33 14.98
N SER A 41 -2.19 14.41 15.11
CA SER A 41 -2.02 13.55 16.29
C SER A 41 -1.86 14.35 17.58
N LYS A 42 -2.32 13.76 18.69
CA LYS A 42 -2.25 14.37 20.04
C LYS A 42 -1.25 13.66 20.95
N ASP A 43 -0.67 12.57 20.49
CA ASP A 43 0.41 11.84 21.14
C ASP A 43 1.78 12.24 20.57
N ASN A 44 2.82 11.46 20.83
CA ASN A 44 4.18 11.75 20.37
C ASN A 44 4.42 11.49 18.86
N THR A 45 3.40 11.11 18.06
CA THR A 45 3.55 10.74 16.65
C THR A 45 4.28 11.82 15.84
N LEU A 46 3.82 13.08 15.91
CA LEU A 46 4.44 14.17 15.15
C LEU A 46 5.89 14.44 15.58
N ALA A 47 6.15 14.41 16.90
CA ALA A 47 7.50 14.62 17.43
C ALA A 47 8.47 13.51 16.95
N MET A 48 8.00 12.27 16.87
CA MET A 48 8.77 11.14 16.31
C MET A 48 9.08 11.34 14.82
N ALA A 49 8.11 11.78 14.02
CA ALA A 49 8.32 12.07 12.60
C ALA A 49 9.35 13.21 12.40
N GLN A 50 9.30 14.25 13.24
CA GLN A 50 10.26 15.35 13.20
C GLN A 50 11.68 14.89 13.60
N ALA A 51 11.80 14.10 14.65
CA ALA A 51 13.09 13.52 15.08
C ALA A 51 13.69 12.61 13.99
N TYR A 52 12.86 11.82 13.32
CA TYR A 52 13.26 11.01 12.17
C TYR A 52 13.81 11.88 11.02
N SER A 53 13.15 12.98 10.68
CA SER A 53 13.63 13.89 9.63
C SER A 53 15.00 14.47 9.97
N LEU A 54 15.24 14.85 11.22
CA LEU A 54 16.55 15.32 11.68
C LEU A 54 17.60 14.21 11.60
N LYS A 55 17.29 13.01 12.07
CA LYS A 55 18.18 11.84 12.00
C LYS A 55 18.58 11.54 10.54
N ASN A 56 17.60 11.57 9.60
CA ASN A 56 17.86 11.38 8.19
C ASN A 56 18.88 12.38 7.63
N GLN A 57 18.83 13.65 8.08
CA GLN A 57 19.79 14.69 7.69
C GLN A 57 21.17 14.47 8.32
N GLU A 58 21.21 14.08 9.61
CA GLU A 58 22.47 13.86 10.35
C GLU A 58 23.25 12.64 9.83
N GLU A 59 22.55 11.60 9.37
CA GLU A 59 23.17 10.39 8.79
C GLU A 59 23.58 10.59 7.31
N GLU A 60 23.49 11.84 6.80
CA GLU A 60 23.78 12.18 5.38
C GLU A 60 23.02 11.27 4.41
N ASN A 61 21.84 10.79 4.84
CA ASN A 61 20.98 9.96 4.02
C ASN A 61 20.37 10.81 2.90
N GLU A 62 20.46 10.35 1.67
CA GLU A 62 19.96 11.08 0.50
C GLU A 62 18.42 11.04 0.37
N HIS A 63 17.71 10.46 1.34
CA HIS A 63 16.25 10.40 1.30
C HIS A 63 15.66 11.80 1.54
N GLU A 64 14.70 12.17 0.72
CA GLU A 64 13.88 13.36 0.96
C GLU A 64 12.80 13.03 2.00
N VAL A 65 12.60 13.89 3.00
CA VAL A 65 11.54 13.69 4.01
C VAL A 65 10.58 14.88 3.98
N VAL A 66 9.31 14.58 3.72
CA VAL A 66 8.21 15.56 3.73
C VAL A 66 7.24 15.21 4.85
N ILE A 67 6.96 16.17 5.76
CA ILE A 67 6.02 15.99 6.86
C ILE A 67 4.89 17.00 6.72
N VAL A 68 3.64 16.50 6.66
CA VAL A 68 2.43 17.32 6.67
C VAL A 68 1.58 16.88 7.86
N SER A 69 1.31 17.82 8.81
CA SER A 69 0.45 17.55 9.96
C SER A 69 -0.73 18.49 9.95
N GLU A 70 -1.91 17.94 9.67
CA GLU A 70 -3.18 18.66 9.65
C GLU A 70 -4.36 17.68 9.80
N PRO A 71 -5.53 18.14 10.28
CA PRO A 71 -6.71 17.28 10.40
C PRO A 71 -7.10 16.65 9.06
N ASP A 72 -7.50 15.38 9.11
CA ASP A 72 -8.04 14.64 7.98
C ASP A 72 -9.44 14.09 8.25
N ARG A 73 -10.10 13.59 7.21
CA ARG A 73 -11.41 12.94 7.25
C ARG A 73 -11.31 11.42 7.32
N GLY A 74 -10.16 10.89 7.73
CA GLY A 74 -9.83 9.48 7.85
C GLY A 74 -8.72 9.05 6.89
N LEU A 75 -8.30 7.79 7.03
CA LEU A 75 -7.11 7.23 6.37
C LEU A 75 -6.99 7.56 4.87
N TYR A 76 -8.05 7.39 4.10
CA TYR A 76 -7.98 7.59 2.65
C TYR A 76 -7.88 9.08 2.24
N ASP A 77 -8.33 10.00 3.10
CA ASP A 77 -8.10 11.43 2.92
C ASP A 77 -6.62 11.77 3.16
N ALA A 78 -6.02 11.21 4.22
CA ALA A 78 -4.58 11.31 4.46
C ALA A 78 -3.77 10.70 3.31
N MET A 79 -4.17 9.53 2.80
CA MET A 79 -3.53 8.90 1.64
C MET A 79 -3.60 9.78 0.38
N ASN A 80 -4.74 10.45 0.13
CA ASN A 80 -4.87 11.39 -0.99
C ASN A 80 -3.98 12.63 -0.84
N LYS A 81 -3.81 13.13 0.40
CA LYS A 81 -2.87 14.23 0.67
C LYS A 81 -1.43 13.82 0.37
N GLY A 82 -1.01 12.63 0.85
CA GLY A 82 0.30 12.09 0.55
C GLY A 82 0.52 11.85 -0.95
N LEU A 83 -0.49 11.34 -1.64
CA LEU A 83 -0.47 11.16 -3.09
C LEU A 83 -0.27 12.48 -3.85
N ALA A 84 -0.88 13.56 -3.38
CA ALA A 84 -0.73 14.88 -4.00
C ALA A 84 0.68 15.47 -3.83
N CYS A 85 1.42 15.04 -2.78
CA CYS A 85 2.80 15.44 -2.53
C CYS A 85 3.82 14.59 -3.31
N ALA A 86 3.44 13.41 -3.79
CA ALA A 86 4.35 12.43 -4.41
C ALA A 86 4.95 12.93 -5.74
N THR A 87 6.26 12.82 -5.87
CA THR A 87 7.03 13.21 -7.07
C THR A 87 7.85 12.08 -7.68
N GLY A 88 7.95 10.93 -7.01
CA GLY A 88 8.68 9.76 -7.50
C GLY A 88 8.00 9.07 -8.69
N ASP A 89 8.68 8.11 -9.29
CA ASP A 89 8.13 7.30 -10.39
C ASP A 89 7.01 6.36 -9.93
N TYR A 90 7.16 5.83 -8.70
CA TYR A 90 6.19 4.94 -8.06
C TYR A 90 5.84 5.41 -6.67
N ILE A 91 4.57 5.28 -6.31
CA ILE A 91 4.10 5.42 -4.93
C ILE A 91 3.92 4.06 -4.28
N VAL A 92 4.18 3.98 -2.99
CA VAL A 92 3.80 2.88 -2.11
C VAL A 92 3.27 3.44 -0.79
N TYR A 93 2.18 2.86 -0.30
CA TYR A 93 1.66 3.18 1.03
C TYR A 93 2.25 2.20 2.05
N LEU A 94 3.06 2.71 2.96
CA LEU A 94 3.62 1.97 4.09
C LEU A 94 3.06 2.58 5.38
N ASN A 95 1.94 2.04 5.86
CA ASN A 95 1.25 2.61 7.02
C ASN A 95 2.07 2.42 8.30
N ALA A 96 1.78 3.24 9.33
CA ALA A 96 2.43 3.11 10.62
C ALA A 96 2.27 1.70 11.20
N GLY A 97 3.38 1.05 11.53
CA GLY A 97 3.49 -0.34 11.96
C GLY A 97 3.93 -1.31 10.88
N ASP A 98 3.66 -1.03 9.59
CA ASP A 98 4.16 -1.82 8.46
C ASP A 98 5.63 -1.50 8.19
N VAL A 99 6.40 -2.47 7.70
CA VAL A 99 7.84 -2.29 7.43
C VAL A 99 8.26 -2.98 6.12
N PHE A 100 9.31 -2.49 5.50
CA PHE A 100 9.98 -3.24 4.45
C PHE A 100 10.65 -4.50 5.04
N PRO A 101 10.66 -5.64 4.31
CA PRO A 101 11.24 -6.90 4.81
C PRO A 101 12.75 -6.85 5.03
N SER A 102 13.47 -6.03 4.28
CA SER A 102 14.91 -5.83 4.40
C SER A 102 15.33 -4.42 3.98
N ASP A 103 16.55 -4.04 4.29
CA ASP A 103 17.20 -2.81 3.86
C ASP A 103 17.42 -2.71 2.34
N GLN A 104 17.40 -3.83 1.63
CA GLN A 104 17.57 -3.91 0.17
C GLN A 104 16.25 -4.03 -0.61
N THR A 105 15.10 -3.90 0.06
CA THR A 105 13.82 -4.15 -0.59
C THR A 105 13.58 -3.26 -1.81
N LEU A 106 13.77 -1.95 -1.69
CA LEU A 106 13.55 -1.01 -2.79
C LEU A 106 14.63 -1.10 -3.87
N GLU A 107 15.86 -1.41 -3.51
CA GLU A 107 16.95 -1.70 -4.46
C GLU A 107 16.62 -2.89 -5.34
N GLN A 108 16.20 -4.01 -4.75
CA GLN A 108 15.80 -5.23 -5.48
C GLN A 108 14.61 -4.95 -6.41
N ILE A 109 13.61 -4.19 -5.97
CA ILE A 109 12.49 -3.76 -6.81
C ILE A 109 13.00 -2.92 -7.99
N SER A 110 13.91 -1.99 -7.75
CA SER A 110 14.49 -1.15 -8.80
C SER A 110 15.23 -1.99 -9.85
N ILE A 111 16.01 -3.01 -9.41
CA ILE A 111 16.71 -3.95 -10.30
C ILE A 111 15.72 -4.70 -11.18
N GLU A 112 14.63 -5.24 -10.61
CA GLU A 112 13.60 -5.98 -11.37
C GLU A 112 12.94 -5.10 -12.45
N VAL A 113 12.70 -3.83 -12.16
CA VAL A 113 12.13 -2.90 -13.14
C VAL A 113 13.14 -2.55 -14.24
N ASN A 114 14.40 -2.30 -13.88
CA ASN A 114 15.45 -1.93 -14.82
C ASN A 114 15.88 -3.08 -15.74
N ASN A 115 15.74 -4.33 -15.31
CA ASN A 115 16.05 -5.53 -16.10
C ASN A 115 15.04 -5.78 -17.24
N ARG A 116 13.99 -5.01 -17.35
CA ARG A 116 13.01 -5.15 -18.43
C ARG A 116 13.60 -4.71 -19.78
N SER A 117 13.44 -5.57 -20.76
CA SER A 117 13.97 -5.36 -22.11
C SER A 117 13.19 -4.29 -22.91
N ASP A 118 11.95 -3.97 -22.50
CA ASP A 118 11.09 -3.00 -23.22
C ASP A 118 11.37 -1.53 -22.83
N GLY A 119 12.18 -1.27 -21.80
CA GLY A 119 12.54 0.06 -21.33
C GLY A 119 11.36 0.91 -20.84
N LYS A 120 10.17 0.32 -20.67
CA LYS A 120 8.95 1.01 -20.21
C LYS A 120 8.68 0.73 -18.74
N LEU A 121 8.29 1.76 -18.01
CA LEU A 121 7.85 1.61 -16.64
C LEU A 121 6.49 0.87 -16.59
N PRO A 122 6.37 -0.26 -15.86
CA PRO A 122 5.08 -0.88 -15.60
C PRO A 122 4.11 0.07 -14.90
N ALA A 123 2.81 -0.11 -15.13
CA ALA A 123 1.79 0.67 -14.41
C ALA A 123 1.76 0.34 -12.91
N VAL A 124 2.03 -0.92 -12.59
CA VAL A 124 2.00 -1.45 -11.22
C VAL A 124 3.11 -2.47 -11.05
N LEU A 125 3.80 -2.39 -9.89
CA LEU A 125 4.66 -3.46 -9.39
C LEU A 125 3.93 -4.08 -8.18
N TYR A 126 3.93 -5.40 -8.04
CA TYR A 126 3.24 -6.05 -6.94
C TYR A 126 3.96 -7.30 -6.46
N GLY A 127 3.97 -7.51 -5.16
CA GLY A 127 4.71 -8.59 -4.51
C GLY A 127 3.93 -9.30 -3.42
N ASP A 128 4.60 -10.21 -2.73
CA ASP A 128 4.06 -10.95 -1.61
C ASP A 128 4.06 -10.10 -0.33
N THR A 129 3.29 -10.56 0.66
CA THR A 129 3.13 -9.91 1.95
C THR A 129 3.25 -10.95 3.05
N ASN A 130 4.04 -10.64 4.07
CA ASN A 130 4.03 -11.35 5.34
C ASN A 130 3.11 -10.65 6.35
N ILE A 131 2.58 -11.40 7.29
CA ILE A 131 1.89 -10.89 8.47
C ILE A 131 2.83 -11.06 9.66
N VAL A 132 3.04 -9.97 10.41
CA VAL A 132 3.94 -9.94 11.56
C VAL A 132 3.21 -9.44 12.81
N ASP A 133 3.75 -9.78 13.98
CA ASP A 133 3.27 -9.28 15.27
C ASP A 133 3.88 -7.90 15.64
N ASP A 134 3.52 -7.40 16.82
CA ASP A 134 4.01 -6.11 17.33
C ASP A 134 5.53 -6.07 17.52
N GLU A 135 6.19 -7.21 17.72
CA GLU A 135 7.65 -7.33 17.82
C GLU A 135 8.33 -7.56 16.45
N GLY A 136 7.55 -7.63 15.36
CA GLY A 136 8.06 -7.84 14.01
C GLY A 136 8.36 -9.30 13.66
N ARG A 137 7.96 -10.26 14.50
CA ARG A 137 8.13 -11.69 14.23
C ARG A 137 7.12 -12.16 13.21
N LEU A 138 7.57 -12.96 12.26
CA LEU A 138 6.71 -13.55 11.24
C LEU A 138 5.65 -14.47 11.89
N LEU A 139 4.37 -14.12 11.72
CA LEU A 139 3.26 -14.98 12.09
C LEU A 139 2.97 -15.99 10.96
N HIS A 140 2.73 -15.51 9.77
CA HIS A 140 2.51 -16.33 8.57
C HIS A 140 2.56 -15.47 7.30
N PRO A 141 2.79 -16.06 6.11
CA PRO A 141 2.55 -15.39 4.84
C PRO A 141 1.06 -15.00 4.71
N ARG A 142 0.79 -13.90 4.00
CA ARG A 142 -0.58 -13.47 3.76
C ARG A 142 -1.37 -14.54 3.00
N ARG A 143 -2.56 -14.89 3.47
CA ARG A 143 -3.40 -15.98 2.92
C ARG A 143 -3.83 -15.77 1.46
N LEU A 144 -4.09 -14.53 1.07
CA LEU A 144 -4.39 -14.18 -0.33
C LEU A 144 -3.09 -13.82 -1.02
N VAL A 145 -2.69 -14.68 -1.96
CA VAL A 145 -1.41 -14.57 -2.68
C VAL A 145 -1.65 -13.92 -4.04
N PRO A 146 -0.78 -12.99 -4.46
CA PRO A 146 -0.82 -12.42 -5.80
C PRO A 146 -0.67 -13.52 -6.87
N PRO A 147 -1.48 -13.49 -7.96
CA PRO A 147 -1.26 -14.37 -9.09
C PRO A 147 -0.07 -13.89 -9.93
N GLU A 148 0.53 -14.80 -10.71
CA GLU A 148 1.58 -14.45 -11.67
C GLU A 148 1.12 -13.39 -12.67
N ASN A 149 -0.09 -13.52 -13.17
CA ASN A 149 -0.69 -12.57 -14.11
C ASN A 149 -1.88 -11.87 -13.42
N LEU A 150 -1.59 -10.76 -12.75
CA LEU A 150 -2.59 -9.93 -12.09
C LEU A 150 -3.37 -9.10 -13.12
N THR A 151 -4.68 -9.04 -12.94
CA THR A 151 -5.58 -8.14 -13.68
C THR A 151 -6.61 -7.55 -12.72
N TRP A 152 -7.30 -6.48 -13.11
CA TRP A 152 -8.40 -5.98 -12.29
C TRP A 152 -9.50 -7.03 -12.05
N ARG A 153 -9.67 -8.00 -12.98
CA ARG A 153 -10.61 -9.12 -12.84
C ARG A 153 -10.20 -10.10 -11.74
N SER A 154 -8.93 -10.17 -11.41
CA SER A 154 -8.43 -11.06 -10.35
C SER A 154 -9.01 -10.68 -8.98
N PHE A 155 -9.28 -9.39 -8.73
CA PHE A 155 -9.82 -8.90 -7.46
C PHE A 155 -11.28 -9.31 -7.19
N ARG A 156 -11.98 -9.89 -8.15
CA ARG A 156 -13.28 -10.54 -7.87
C ARG A 156 -13.16 -11.70 -6.88
N HIS A 157 -11.99 -12.32 -6.77
CA HIS A 157 -11.69 -13.40 -5.82
C HIS A 157 -11.25 -12.92 -4.42
N GLY A 158 -11.25 -11.62 -4.21
CA GLY A 158 -10.77 -10.92 -3.03
C GLY A 158 -9.60 -10.00 -3.37
N MET A 159 -9.12 -9.22 -2.40
CA MET A 159 -7.94 -8.37 -2.56
C MET A 159 -6.67 -9.23 -2.54
N LEU A 160 -6.29 -9.77 -3.69
CA LEU A 160 -5.16 -10.71 -3.81
C LEU A 160 -3.81 -10.06 -3.51
N VAL A 161 -3.69 -8.76 -3.77
CA VAL A 161 -2.54 -7.93 -3.39
C VAL A 161 -3.02 -6.91 -2.37
N CYS A 162 -2.38 -6.78 -1.21
CA CYS A 162 -2.69 -5.67 -0.30
C CYS A 162 -2.12 -4.36 -0.86
N HIS A 163 -2.70 -3.21 -0.48
CA HIS A 163 -2.28 -1.94 -1.05
C HIS A 163 -0.83 -1.57 -0.68
N GLN A 164 -0.30 -2.08 0.44
CA GLN A 164 1.10 -1.90 0.84
C GLN A 164 2.08 -2.71 -0.02
N ALA A 165 1.60 -3.72 -0.74
CA ALA A 165 2.40 -4.50 -1.70
C ALA A 165 2.06 -4.15 -3.17
N PHE A 166 1.41 -3.00 -3.39
CA PHE A 166 0.95 -2.51 -4.68
C PHE A 166 1.59 -1.15 -4.96
N TYR A 167 2.68 -1.16 -5.70
CA TYR A 167 3.42 0.04 -6.11
C TYR A 167 2.80 0.57 -7.40
N ALA A 168 2.10 1.67 -7.33
CA ALA A 168 1.46 2.26 -8.51
C ALA A 168 2.36 3.35 -9.11
N ARG A 169 2.43 3.40 -10.44
CA ARG A 169 3.08 4.51 -11.12
C ARG A 169 2.38 5.82 -10.74
N THR A 170 3.15 6.82 -10.34
CA THR A 170 2.64 8.03 -9.67
C THR A 170 1.64 8.80 -10.52
N ASP A 171 1.91 8.95 -11.82
CA ASP A 171 1.02 9.66 -12.75
C ASP A 171 -0.38 8.99 -12.85
N LEU A 172 -0.41 7.66 -12.85
CA LEU A 172 -1.67 6.90 -12.85
C LEU A 172 -2.41 7.04 -11.51
N ALA A 173 -1.66 6.96 -10.42
CA ALA A 173 -2.21 7.06 -9.08
C ALA A 173 -2.81 8.46 -8.81
N GLN A 174 -2.11 9.53 -9.20
CA GLN A 174 -2.58 10.91 -9.07
C GLN A 174 -3.82 11.21 -9.91
N ALA A 175 -3.95 10.58 -11.08
CA ALA A 175 -5.14 10.70 -11.91
C ALA A 175 -6.34 9.89 -11.39
N GLU A 176 -6.13 8.98 -10.44
CA GLU A 176 -7.14 8.08 -9.86
C GLU A 176 -7.08 8.11 -8.31
N PRO A 177 -7.30 9.26 -7.64
CA PRO A 177 -7.21 9.33 -6.17
C PRO A 177 -8.24 8.41 -5.50
N TYR A 178 -8.05 8.11 -4.22
CA TYR A 178 -9.01 7.33 -3.44
C TYR A 178 -10.39 7.98 -3.42
N ASP A 179 -11.43 7.17 -3.61
CA ASP A 179 -12.83 7.60 -3.52
C ASP A 179 -13.27 7.66 -2.05
N LEU A 180 -13.38 8.87 -1.50
CA LEU A 180 -13.70 9.12 -0.10
C LEU A 180 -15.14 8.74 0.31
N ARG A 181 -15.96 8.26 -0.62
CA ARG A 181 -17.25 7.64 -0.30
C ARG A 181 -17.08 6.28 0.41
N TYR A 182 -15.93 5.64 0.22
CA TYR A 182 -15.57 4.39 0.89
C TYR A 182 -14.67 4.66 2.09
N ARG A 183 -15.05 4.13 3.24
CA ARG A 183 -14.31 4.31 4.48
C ARG A 183 -13.39 3.13 4.82
N PHE A 184 -13.71 1.93 4.32
CA PHE A 184 -13.03 0.68 4.68
C PHE A 184 -12.52 -0.14 3.49
N SER A 185 -12.90 0.21 2.27
CA SER A 185 -12.58 -0.57 1.07
C SER A 185 -12.22 0.32 -0.15
N ALA A 186 -11.82 1.58 0.08
CA ALA A 186 -11.38 2.46 -0.99
C ALA A 186 -10.08 1.95 -1.65
N ASP A 187 -9.24 1.21 -0.92
CA ASP A 187 -8.05 0.56 -1.42
C ASP A 187 -8.37 -0.49 -2.50
N VAL A 188 -9.41 -1.29 -2.30
CA VAL A 188 -9.88 -2.26 -3.31
C VAL A 188 -10.37 -1.55 -4.59
N ASP A 189 -11.20 -0.50 -4.43
CA ASP A 189 -11.69 0.33 -5.53
C ASP A 189 -10.52 0.97 -6.30
N TRP A 190 -9.58 1.55 -5.57
CA TRP A 190 -8.42 2.23 -6.11
C TRP A 190 -7.52 1.29 -6.93
N CYS A 191 -7.12 0.15 -6.38
CA CYS A 191 -6.33 -0.84 -7.09
C CYS A 191 -7.03 -1.30 -8.39
N ILE A 192 -8.35 -1.53 -8.34
CA ILE A 192 -9.13 -1.92 -9.53
C ILE A 192 -9.12 -0.81 -10.58
N ARG A 193 -9.28 0.48 -10.20
CA ARG A 193 -9.27 1.61 -11.14
C ARG A 193 -7.91 1.78 -11.81
N ILE A 194 -6.82 1.71 -11.03
CA ILE A 194 -5.45 1.74 -11.56
C ILE A 194 -5.24 0.61 -12.58
N MET A 195 -5.57 -0.63 -12.22
CA MET A 195 -5.41 -1.76 -13.14
C MET A 195 -6.28 -1.66 -14.39
N LYS A 196 -7.51 -1.12 -14.29
CA LYS A 196 -8.36 -0.85 -15.47
C LYS A 196 -7.76 0.22 -16.36
N ARG A 197 -7.14 1.23 -15.78
CA ARG A 197 -6.44 2.26 -16.51
C ARG A 197 -5.21 1.69 -17.22
N ALA A 198 -4.42 0.87 -16.54
CA ALA A 198 -3.29 0.16 -17.13
C ALA A 198 -3.71 -0.70 -18.33
N GLU A 199 -4.83 -1.45 -18.23
CA GLU A 199 -5.37 -2.25 -19.32
C GLU A 199 -5.75 -1.38 -20.53
N ARG A 200 -6.41 -0.23 -20.31
CA ARG A 200 -6.80 0.71 -21.40
C ARG A 200 -5.60 1.36 -22.08
N GLU A 201 -4.54 1.63 -21.32
CA GLU A 201 -3.32 2.26 -21.82
C GLU A 201 -2.26 1.24 -22.28
N HIS A 202 -2.61 -0.05 -22.30
CA HIS A 202 -1.73 -1.16 -22.68
C HIS A 202 -0.41 -1.20 -21.89
N LEU A 203 -0.47 -0.88 -20.59
CA LEU A 203 0.67 -0.87 -19.69
C LEU A 203 0.77 -2.20 -18.93
N ALA A 204 2.00 -2.67 -18.73
CA ALA A 204 2.26 -3.91 -18.02
C ALA A 204 2.02 -3.75 -16.49
N LEU A 205 1.66 -4.87 -15.85
CA LEU A 205 1.75 -5.06 -14.41
C LEU A 205 2.89 -6.06 -14.17
N LEU A 206 3.83 -5.74 -13.28
CA LEU A 206 5.01 -6.55 -13.02
C LEU A 206 4.90 -7.29 -11.69
N ARG A 207 4.96 -8.62 -11.73
CA ARG A 207 5.07 -9.46 -10.54
C ARG A 207 6.51 -9.40 -10.01
N LEU A 208 6.65 -9.04 -8.74
CA LEU A 208 7.92 -9.09 -8.01
C LEU A 208 8.02 -10.46 -7.32
N PRO A 209 9.11 -11.22 -7.52
CA PRO A 209 9.22 -12.61 -7.04
C PRO A 209 9.55 -12.69 -5.54
N GLN A 210 9.26 -11.66 -4.76
CA GLN A 210 9.66 -11.52 -3.37
C GLN A 210 8.55 -10.95 -2.48
N VAL A 211 8.72 -11.10 -1.17
CA VAL A 211 7.96 -10.34 -0.16
C VAL A 211 8.41 -8.89 -0.21
N VAL A 212 7.47 -7.96 -0.31
CA VAL A 212 7.77 -6.53 -0.41
C VAL A 212 7.26 -5.71 0.79
N VAL A 213 6.51 -6.34 1.68
CA VAL A 213 6.05 -5.73 2.93
C VAL A 213 5.81 -6.78 4.01
N ASN A 214 6.22 -6.45 5.24
CA ASN A 214 5.80 -7.10 6.47
C ASN A 214 4.67 -6.24 7.07
N TYR A 215 3.46 -6.75 6.99
CA TYR A 215 2.23 -6.09 7.43
C TYR A 215 1.96 -6.40 8.91
N LEU A 216 1.75 -5.38 9.73
CA LEU A 216 1.40 -5.53 11.14
C LEU A 216 -0.02 -6.06 11.30
N ASP A 217 -0.20 -7.18 12.01
CA ASP A 217 -1.52 -7.75 12.26
C ASP A 217 -2.42 -6.80 13.07
N GLY A 218 -3.74 -6.94 12.92
CA GLY A 218 -4.71 -6.16 13.71
C GLY A 218 -5.24 -4.88 13.06
N GLY A 219 -5.04 -4.67 11.76
CA GLY A 219 -5.49 -3.50 11.00
C GLY A 219 -6.98 -3.16 11.13
N MET A 220 -7.39 -1.96 10.65
CA MET A 220 -8.75 -1.39 10.77
C MET A 220 -9.87 -2.29 10.24
N THR A 221 -9.61 -3.10 9.23
CA THR A 221 -10.59 -4.03 8.63
C THR A 221 -11.06 -5.09 9.62
N ASN A 222 -10.16 -5.58 10.50
CA ASN A 222 -10.52 -6.56 11.52
C ASN A 222 -11.48 -5.98 12.56
N LYS A 223 -11.32 -4.70 12.91
CA LYS A 223 -12.16 -3.99 13.90
C LYS A 223 -13.55 -3.61 13.33
N ASN A 224 -13.68 -3.46 12.00
CA ASN A 224 -14.90 -2.97 11.33
C ASN A 224 -15.44 -3.94 10.27
N HIS A 225 -15.37 -5.24 10.53
CA HIS A 225 -15.63 -6.30 9.57
C HIS A 225 -16.96 -6.16 8.80
N ARG A 226 -18.08 -5.90 9.48
CA ARG A 226 -19.42 -5.80 8.83
C ARG A 226 -19.49 -4.64 7.84
N ALA A 227 -19.04 -3.47 8.24
CA ALA A 227 -19.04 -2.28 7.38
C ALA A 227 -18.12 -2.48 6.16
N SER A 228 -16.94 -3.06 6.36
CA SER A 228 -15.99 -3.40 5.29
C SER A 228 -16.58 -4.39 4.29
N VAL A 229 -17.34 -5.41 4.75
CA VAL A 229 -18.01 -6.38 3.84
C VAL A 229 -19.06 -5.70 2.98
N ILE A 230 -19.89 -4.80 3.56
CA ILE A 230 -20.92 -4.06 2.82
C ILE A 230 -20.28 -3.14 1.77
N GLU A 231 -19.24 -2.39 2.15
CA GLU A 231 -18.53 -1.53 1.21
C GLU A 231 -17.88 -2.34 0.09
N ARG A 232 -17.22 -3.46 0.42
CA ARG A 232 -16.63 -4.36 -0.57
C ARG A 232 -17.68 -4.90 -1.55
N PHE A 233 -18.87 -5.26 -1.07
CA PHE A 233 -19.99 -5.63 -1.94
C PHE A 233 -20.33 -4.49 -2.92
N ASN A 234 -20.41 -3.24 -2.45
CA ASN A 234 -20.70 -2.08 -3.29
C ASN A 234 -19.60 -1.80 -4.31
N VAL A 235 -18.32 -1.88 -3.91
CA VAL A 235 -17.17 -1.79 -4.81
C VAL A 235 -17.25 -2.87 -5.89
N MET A 236 -17.45 -4.13 -5.49
CA MET A 236 -17.54 -5.24 -6.44
C MET A 236 -18.73 -5.07 -7.39
N ARG A 237 -19.89 -4.66 -6.88
CA ARG A 237 -21.08 -4.39 -7.72
C ARG A 237 -20.81 -3.32 -8.77
N ARG A 238 -20.09 -2.27 -8.40
CA ARG A 238 -19.71 -1.18 -9.32
C ARG A 238 -18.79 -1.66 -10.43
N HIS A 239 -17.83 -2.53 -10.12
CA HIS A 239 -16.80 -2.96 -11.06
C HIS A 239 -17.15 -4.20 -11.87
N TYR A 240 -17.91 -5.14 -11.30
CA TYR A 240 -18.20 -6.47 -11.88
C TYR A 240 -19.69 -6.73 -12.15
N GLY A 241 -20.58 -5.82 -11.73
CA GLY A 241 -22.03 -5.99 -11.82
C GLY A 241 -22.62 -6.84 -10.69
N LEU A 242 -23.96 -6.79 -10.56
CA LEU A 242 -24.67 -7.41 -9.42
C LEU A 242 -24.56 -8.94 -9.44
N LEU A 243 -24.80 -9.58 -10.59
CA LEU A 243 -24.83 -11.04 -10.67
C LEU A 243 -23.48 -11.67 -10.32
N MET A 244 -22.39 -11.15 -10.86
CA MET A 244 -21.04 -11.60 -10.51
C MET A 244 -20.74 -11.38 -9.03
N THR A 245 -21.12 -10.23 -8.49
CA THR A 245 -20.88 -9.90 -7.08
C THR A 245 -21.61 -10.84 -6.14
N VAL A 246 -22.88 -11.11 -6.38
CA VAL A 246 -23.67 -12.08 -5.58
C VAL A 246 -23.04 -13.47 -5.67
N GLY A 247 -22.74 -13.96 -6.87
CA GLY A 247 -22.09 -15.26 -7.07
C GLY A 247 -20.77 -15.39 -6.30
N MET A 248 -19.93 -14.36 -6.34
CA MET A 248 -18.64 -14.36 -5.61
C MET A 248 -18.83 -14.31 -4.09
N HIS A 249 -19.82 -13.59 -3.58
CA HIS A 249 -20.09 -13.55 -2.13
C HIS A 249 -20.63 -14.90 -1.64
N LEU A 250 -21.48 -15.57 -2.41
CA LEU A 250 -21.89 -16.97 -2.10
C LEU A 250 -20.67 -17.89 -2.09
N TRP A 251 -19.79 -17.78 -3.08
CA TRP A 251 -18.54 -18.53 -3.10
C TRP A 251 -17.64 -18.25 -1.88
N PHE A 252 -17.56 -17.01 -1.40
CA PHE A 252 -16.78 -16.68 -0.19
C PHE A 252 -17.35 -17.36 1.05
N VAL A 253 -18.68 -17.42 1.18
CA VAL A 253 -19.35 -18.16 2.27
C VAL A 253 -19.04 -19.65 2.19
N VAL A 254 -19.23 -20.26 1.03
CA VAL A 254 -18.90 -21.68 0.80
C VAL A 254 -17.44 -21.96 1.16
N ARG A 255 -16.51 -21.19 0.64
CA ARG A 255 -15.08 -21.32 0.94
C ARG A 255 -14.76 -21.18 2.44
N ALA A 256 -15.49 -20.32 3.16
CA ALA A 256 -15.30 -20.16 4.61
C ALA A 256 -15.78 -21.37 5.40
N VAL A 257 -16.84 -22.04 4.95
CA VAL A 257 -17.40 -23.27 5.60
C VAL A 257 -16.50 -24.48 5.35
N PHE A 258 -15.99 -24.66 4.13
CA PHE A 258 -15.16 -25.83 3.76
C PHE A 258 -13.67 -25.69 4.11
N LYS A 259 -13.22 -24.57 4.68
CA LYS A 259 -11.83 -24.37 5.16
C LYS A 259 -11.68 -24.47 6.67
N LYS A 260 -12.68 -25.05 7.35
CA LYS A 260 -12.55 -25.43 8.77
C LYS A 260 -11.92 -26.81 8.92
#